data_6c3c6e0d9aaed23004d4c510ad56c74e
#
_entry.id   6c3c6e0d9aaed23004d4c510ad56c74e
#
_cell.length_a   1.000
_cell.length_b   1.000
_cell.length_c   1.000
_cell.angle_alpha   90.00
_cell.angle_beta   90.00
_cell.angle_gamma   90.00
#
_symmetry.space_group_name_H-M   'P 1'
#
loop_
_entity.id
_entity.type
_entity.pdbx_description
1 polymer ?
#
loop_
_entity_poly.entity_id
_entity_poly.type
_entity_poly.pdbx_seq_one_letter_code
_entity_poly.pdbx_strand_id
1 'polypeptide(L)'
;MKSFRSVLKAACALVIAGACLTSAYAAPLRVGYWTSGTSLGFGAVLEAQKFFEKQGLQVQFLHFPDVNGPTTALASNAIDLAFGTSLAGAFSLSQQGVPVRMVAATQIVDAEIVVLADSPIHSADELRGKKVGMSPIGSATTGVGTAVLDGNYGLKLADYRLVAGDEPRLAQFLVQKNVDAAVMRPTTVAQVPDSAQKVRVITTLSDQWKQMTKASTPPYIGVAVMRSEWLKDNPADAAKVLAAMRQALAFGATNPDAVVAILKKAGNMSDEGARFYGDHWTTMNTVSFKSGDIDTLKRTFEVFRAAGTLKGELPADLFYQKPYLDSEAVK
;
A
#
# COMPACT_ATOMS: atom_id res chain seq x y z
N MET A 1 14.93 87.91 34.81
CA MET A 1 15.92 87.35 35.78
C MET A 1 15.75 85.85 35.80
N LYS A 2 16.83 85.12 35.50
CA LYS A 2 17.13 83.73 35.77
C LYS A 2 16.15 82.67 35.22
N SER A 3 16.34 82.07 33.99
CA SER A 3 17.18 80.97 33.70
C SER A 3 16.92 79.72 34.53
N PHE A 4 16.20 78.76 33.96
CA PHE A 4 16.35 77.41 34.36
C PHE A 4 16.35 76.48 33.11
N ARG A 5 17.55 76.01 32.77
CA ARG A 5 17.80 74.98 31.75
C ARG A 5 17.35 73.70 32.36
N SER A 6 16.34 73.06 31.83
CA SER A 6 16.02 71.69 32.11
C SER A 6 16.76 70.77 31.17
N VAL A 7 17.56 69.90 31.75
CA VAL A 7 18.34 68.85 31.16
C VAL A 7 17.41 67.84 30.52
N LEU A 8 17.51 67.76 29.21
CA LEU A 8 16.84 66.69 28.42
C LEU A 8 17.61 65.40 28.64
N LYS A 9 17.10 64.50 29.47
CA LYS A 9 17.61 63.14 29.60
C LYS A 9 17.07 62.33 28.43
N ALA A 10 17.94 62.02 27.50
CA ALA A 10 17.69 61.02 26.46
C ALA A 10 17.51 59.64 27.11
N ALA A 11 16.27 59.19 27.24
CA ALA A 11 15.99 57.79 27.53
C ALA A 11 16.07 57.01 26.23
N CYS A 12 17.20 56.28 26.04
CA CYS A 12 17.30 55.23 25.01
C CYS A 12 16.28 54.14 25.38
N ALA A 13 15.13 54.17 24.75
CA ALA A 13 14.23 53.03 24.74
C ALA A 13 14.84 51.95 23.86
N LEU A 14 15.46 50.96 24.49
CA LEU A 14 15.88 49.74 23.85
C LEU A 14 14.61 48.98 23.47
N VAL A 15 14.15 49.15 22.23
CA VAL A 15 13.12 48.30 21.65
C VAL A 15 13.79 46.94 21.40
N ILE A 16 13.66 46.07 22.37
CA ILE A 16 13.92 44.60 22.15
C ILE A 16 12.79 44.18 21.22
N ALA A 17 13.08 44.18 19.92
CA ALA A 17 12.29 43.49 18.93
C ALA A 17 12.46 41.97 19.24
N GLY A 18 11.60 41.49 20.11
CA GLY A 18 11.39 40.05 20.28
C GLY A 18 10.92 39.52 18.93
N ALA A 19 11.86 39.04 18.12
CA ALA A 19 11.54 38.20 17.00
C ALA A 19 10.83 36.99 17.60
N CYS A 20 9.50 37.03 17.66
CA CYS A 20 8.70 35.84 17.77
C CYS A 20 9.04 35.02 16.52
N LEU A 21 10.02 34.12 16.65
CA LEU A 21 10.15 33.00 15.78
C LEU A 21 8.87 32.18 15.99
N THR A 22 7.80 32.57 15.31
CA THR A 22 6.70 31.67 15.04
C THR A 22 7.35 30.58 14.20
N SER A 23 7.77 29.49 14.87
CA SER A 23 8.02 28.24 14.16
C SER A 23 6.74 28.00 13.38
N ALA A 24 6.78 28.29 12.08
CA ALA A 24 5.73 27.89 11.19
C ALA A 24 5.68 26.37 11.34
N TYR A 25 4.77 25.88 12.15
CA TYR A 25 4.51 24.45 12.25
C TYR A 25 4.14 24.02 10.83
N ALA A 26 5.02 23.26 10.21
CA ALA A 26 4.71 22.66 8.93
C ALA A 26 3.39 21.88 9.09
N ALA A 27 2.51 22.02 8.11
CA ALA A 27 1.26 21.27 8.13
C ALA A 27 1.57 19.78 8.27
N PRO A 28 0.79 19.03 9.07
CA PRO A 28 1.06 17.63 9.28
C PRO A 28 0.99 16.85 7.94
N LEU A 29 1.90 15.91 7.75
CA LEU A 29 1.85 14.95 6.66
C LEU A 29 0.56 14.13 6.78
N ARG A 30 -0.32 14.23 5.80
CA ARG A 30 -1.56 13.45 5.76
C ARG A 30 -1.27 12.10 5.11
N VAL A 31 -1.36 11.05 5.90
CA VAL A 31 -1.03 9.68 5.49
C VAL A 31 -2.28 8.84 5.40
N GLY A 32 -2.51 8.20 4.27
CA GLY A 32 -3.66 7.33 4.08
C GLY A 32 -3.27 5.89 3.79
N TYR A 33 -4.02 4.93 4.32
CA TYR A 33 -3.86 3.53 3.98
C TYR A 33 -5.16 2.73 4.11
N TRP A 34 -5.20 1.61 3.39
CA TRP A 34 -6.33 0.70 3.39
C TRP A 34 -6.31 -0.21 4.63
N THR A 35 -7.42 -0.26 5.38
CA THR A 35 -7.51 -0.92 6.69
C THR A 35 -8.20 -2.29 6.67
N SER A 36 -8.56 -2.81 5.50
CA SER A 36 -9.18 -4.15 5.37
C SER A 36 -8.29 -5.14 4.62
N GLY A 37 -6.98 -4.86 4.53
CA GLY A 37 -6.07 -5.70 3.77
C GLY A 37 -4.63 -5.65 4.25
N THR A 38 -3.69 -6.02 3.39
CA THR A 38 -2.26 -6.15 3.75
C THR A 38 -1.66 -4.86 4.32
N SER A 39 -2.11 -3.69 3.85
CA SER A 39 -1.66 -2.39 4.38
C SER A 39 -2.08 -2.12 5.82
N LEU A 40 -3.14 -2.79 6.33
CA LEU A 40 -3.52 -2.67 7.74
C LEU A 40 -2.36 -2.99 8.68
N GLY A 41 -1.71 -4.13 8.48
CA GLY A 41 -0.66 -4.57 9.39
C GLY A 41 0.53 -3.63 9.41
N PHE A 42 1.01 -3.22 8.24
CA PHE A 42 2.12 -2.28 8.14
C PHE A 42 1.76 -0.89 8.71
N GLY A 43 0.54 -0.40 8.42
CA GLY A 43 0.02 0.86 8.93
C GLY A 43 -0.15 0.86 10.43
N ALA A 44 -0.74 -0.19 11.00
CA ALA A 44 -0.91 -0.32 12.44
C ALA A 44 0.43 -0.30 13.19
N VAL A 45 1.48 -0.91 12.62
CA VAL A 45 2.84 -0.86 13.19
C VAL A 45 3.44 0.54 13.09
N LEU A 46 3.30 1.23 11.93
CA LEU A 46 3.76 2.61 11.77
C LEU A 46 3.15 3.55 12.82
N GLU A 47 1.83 3.45 13.04
CA GLU A 47 1.10 4.28 14.00
C GLU A 47 1.44 3.91 15.45
N ALA A 48 1.31 2.63 15.81
CA ALA A 48 1.49 2.18 17.20
C ALA A 48 2.91 2.45 17.70
N GLN A 49 3.91 2.34 16.83
CA GLN A 49 5.31 2.58 17.16
C GLN A 49 5.76 4.02 16.90
N LYS A 50 4.90 4.88 16.34
CA LYS A 50 5.16 6.30 16.06
C LYS A 50 6.44 6.52 15.23
N PHE A 51 6.63 5.72 14.17
CA PHE A 51 7.87 5.79 13.39
C PHE A 51 8.05 7.11 12.64
N PHE A 52 6.98 7.74 12.19
CA PHE A 52 7.07 9.06 11.56
C PHE A 52 7.42 10.13 12.59
N GLU A 53 6.80 10.12 13.76
CA GLU A 53 7.07 11.07 14.84
C GLU A 53 8.49 10.93 15.39
N LYS A 54 9.03 9.70 15.45
CA LYS A 54 10.43 9.45 15.81
C LYS A 54 11.42 10.08 14.83
N GLN A 55 11.00 10.29 13.58
CA GLN A 55 11.75 11.04 12.57
C GLN A 55 11.48 12.56 12.61
N GLY A 56 10.74 13.04 13.63
CA GLY A 56 10.41 14.45 13.79
C GLY A 56 9.30 14.94 12.86
N LEU A 57 8.54 14.05 12.23
CA LEU A 57 7.42 14.40 11.38
C LEU A 57 6.14 14.52 12.21
N GLN A 58 5.34 15.54 11.93
CA GLN A 58 3.96 15.60 12.38
C GLN A 58 3.08 14.87 11.39
N VAL A 59 2.24 13.96 11.85
CA VAL A 59 1.44 13.07 10.99
C VAL A 59 -0.02 13.10 11.38
N GLN A 60 -0.87 13.02 10.37
CA GLN A 60 -2.29 12.73 10.52
C GLN A 60 -2.62 11.50 9.68
N PHE A 61 -3.07 10.42 10.33
CA PHE A 61 -3.50 9.22 9.63
C PHE A 61 -4.97 9.27 9.25
N LEU A 62 -5.27 8.85 8.02
CA LEU A 62 -6.61 8.67 7.49
C LEU A 62 -6.80 7.21 7.08
N HIS A 63 -7.83 6.58 7.62
CA HIS A 63 -8.12 5.16 7.44
C HIS A 63 -9.21 4.95 6.39
N PHE A 64 -8.95 4.04 5.46
CA PHE A 64 -9.88 3.76 4.36
C PHE A 64 -10.31 2.29 4.40
N PRO A 65 -11.61 2.01 4.52
CA PRO A 65 -12.12 0.63 4.51
C PRO A 65 -12.08 -0.01 3.11
N ASP A 66 -12.03 0.80 2.04
CA ASP A 66 -12.00 0.36 0.65
C ASP A 66 -10.58 0.45 0.06
N VAL A 67 -10.20 -0.53 -0.75
CA VAL A 67 -8.86 -0.63 -1.38
C VAL A 67 -8.53 0.56 -2.30
N ASN A 68 -9.54 1.19 -2.88
CA ASN A 68 -9.39 2.35 -3.76
C ASN A 68 -9.46 3.68 -2.99
N GLY A 69 -9.83 3.65 -1.70
CA GLY A 69 -9.94 4.84 -0.85
C GLY A 69 -8.68 5.71 -0.85
N PRO A 70 -7.48 5.16 -0.58
CA PRO A 70 -6.24 5.93 -0.62
C PRO A 70 -5.96 6.56 -1.99
N THR A 71 -6.26 5.84 -3.09
CA THR A 71 -6.12 6.35 -4.46
C THR A 71 -7.02 7.55 -4.71
N THR A 72 -8.29 7.45 -4.32
CA THR A 72 -9.27 8.54 -4.43
C THR A 72 -8.86 9.74 -3.58
N ALA A 73 -8.34 9.50 -2.37
CA ALA A 73 -7.89 10.55 -1.47
C ALA A 73 -6.65 11.31 -2.00
N LEU A 74 -5.72 10.63 -2.66
CA LEU A 74 -4.61 11.28 -3.40
C LEU A 74 -5.14 12.16 -4.54
N ALA A 75 -6.09 11.66 -5.32
CA ALA A 75 -6.70 12.40 -6.43
C ALA A 75 -7.38 13.69 -5.97
N SER A 76 -8.10 13.63 -4.85
CA SER A 76 -8.82 14.78 -4.27
C SER A 76 -7.97 15.68 -3.38
N ASN A 77 -6.65 15.44 -3.27
CA ASN A 77 -5.76 16.17 -2.36
C ASN A 77 -6.14 16.06 -0.87
N ALA A 78 -6.81 14.98 -0.48
CA ALA A 78 -7.15 14.74 0.93
C ALA A 78 -5.97 14.19 1.74
N ILE A 79 -5.01 13.53 1.07
CA ILE A 79 -3.77 13.00 1.67
C ILE A 79 -2.55 13.35 0.82
N ASP A 80 -1.37 13.32 1.44
CA ASP A 80 -0.08 13.62 0.81
C ASP A 80 0.72 12.36 0.50
N LEU A 81 0.56 11.32 1.32
CA LEU A 81 1.15 10.01 1.19
C LEU A 81 0.08 8.94 1.29
N ALA A 82 0.08 8.01 0.35
CA ALA A 82 -0.58 6.72 0.50
C ALA A 82 0.47 5.61 0.39
N PHE A 83 0.47 4.66 1.33
CA PHE A 83 1.27 3.44 1.20
C PHE A 83 0.35 2.22 1.13
N GLY A 84 0.84 1.14 0.51
CA GLY A 84 -0.01 0.01 0.17
C GLY A 84 -1.13 0.37 -0.82
N THR A 85 -0.97 1.50 -1.52
CA THR A 85 -1.87 1.89 -2.61
C THR A 85 -1.77 0.86 -3.72
N SER A 86 -2.92 0.43 -4.23
CA SER A 86 -2.96 -0.47 -5.39
C SER A 86 -2.07 0.04 -6.52
N LEU A 87 -1.15 -0.80 -6.99
CA LEU A 87 -0.27 -0.45 -8.10
C LEU A 87 -1.06 -0.06 -9.36
N ALA A 88 -2.13 -0.79 -9.67
CA ALA A 88 -3.01 -0.45 -10.79
C ALA A 88 -3.69 0.91 -10.61
N GLY A 89 -4.14 1.21 -9.37
CA GLY A 89 -4.70 2.52 -9.02
C GLY A 89 -3.68 3.65 -9.16
N ALA A 90 -2.44 3.45 -8.73
CA ALA A 90 -1.37 4.43 -8.86
C ALA A 90 -1.02 4.72 -10.33
N PHE A 91 -0.99 3.70 -11.19
CA PHE A 91 -0.83 3.88 -12.64
C PHE A 91 -2.00 4.69 -13.22
N SER A 92 -3.23 4.33 -12.86
CA SER A 92 -4.42 5.05 -13.34
C SER A 92 -4.43 6.52 -12.94
N LEU A 93 -4.05 6.85 -11.70
CA LEU A 93 -3.93 8.24 -11.25
C LEU A 93 -2.96 9.03 -12.11
N SER A 94 -1.77 8.46 -12.33
CA SER A 94 -0.75 9.12 -13.13
C SER A 94 -1.19 9.33 -14.58
N GLN A 95 -1.86 8.35 -15.18
CA GLN A 95 -2.43 8.46 -16.54
C GLN A 95 -3.56 9.51 -16.64
N GLN A 96 -4.28 9.75 -15.57
CA GLN A 96 -5.29 10.81 -15.48
C GLN A 96 -4.69 12.20 -15.25
N GLY A 97 -3.36 12.31 -15.17
CA GLY A 97 -2.66 13.58 -14.96
C GLY A 97 -2.66 14.05 -13.51
N VAL A 98 -3.04 13.20 -12.55
CA VAL A 98 -2.91 13.53 -11.12
C VAL A 98 -1.42 13.65 -10.78
N PRO A 99 -0.95 14.78 -10.20
CA PRO A 99 0.46 15.02 -9.95
C PRO A 99 0.97 14.20 -8.75
N VAL A 100 1.28 12.93 -8.99
CA VAL A 100 1.78 11.98 -7.98
C VAL A 100 3.07 11.32 -8.44
N ARG A 101 3.84 10.79 -7.49
CA ARG A 101 5.07 10.02 -7.71
C ARG A 101 5.05 8.75 -6.87
N MET A 102 5.47 7.65 -7.45
CA MET A 102 5.82 6.43 -6.70
C MET A 102 7.21 6.61 -6.10
N VAL A 103 7.33 6.32 -4.80
CA VAL A 103 8.57 6.50 -4.04
C VAL A 103 9.08 5.20 -3.40
N ALA A 104 8.25 4.16 -3.31
CA ALA A 104 8.65 2.81 -2.91
C ALA A 104 7.64 1.75 -3.39
N ALA A 105 8.11 0.53 -3.61
CA ALA A 105 7.30 -0.67 -3.57
C ALA A 105 7.10 -1.06 -2.10
N THR A 106 5.87 -1.45 -1.72
CA THR A 106 5.53 -1.71 -0.31
C THR A 106 4.91 -3.08 -0.06
N GLN A 107 4.33 -3.71 -1.07
CA GLN A 107 3.66 -4.99 -0.94
C GLN A 107 3.96 -5.90 -2.12
N ILE A 108 4.18 -7.17 -1.80
CA ILE A 108 4.40 -8.25 -2.76
C ILE A 108 3.10 -9.03 -2.90
N VAL A 109 2.82 -9.60 -4.08
CA VAL A 109 1.65 -10.46 -4.26
C VAL A 109 1.84 -11.77 -3.49
N ASP A 110 0.86 -12.07 -2.65
CA ASP A 110 0.80 -13.30 -1.84
C ASP A 110 -0.54 -14.05 -2.01
N ALA A 111 -1.35 -13.66 -3.02
CA ALA A 111 -2.68 -14.23 -3.22
C ALA A 111 -2.65 -15.57 -3.94
N GLU A 112 -3.65 -16.38 -3.61
CA GLU A 112 -3.88 -17.73 -4.09
C GLU A 112 -5.24 -17.84 -4.76
N ILE A 113 -5.36 -18.71 -5.78
CA ILE A 113 -6.65 -19.13 -6.31
C ILE A 113 -7.11 -20.35 -5.51
N VAL A 114 -8.21 -20.20 -4.80
CA VAL A 114 -8.74 -21.24 -3.91
C VAL A 114 -10.15 -21.66 -4.30
N VAL A 115 -10.48 -22.89 -3.99
CA VAL A 115 -11.81 -23.48 -4.14
C VAL A 115 -12.19 -24.19 -2.84
N LEU A 116 -13.46 -24.57 -2.67
CA LEU A 116 -13.83 -25.49 -1.60
C LEU A 116 -13.17 -26.85 -1.79
N ALA A 117 -12.86 -27.55 -0.71
CA ALA A 117 -12.16 -28.84 -0.79
C ALA A 117 -12.93 -29.91 -1.59
N ASP A 118 -14.29 -29.84 -1.54
CA ASP A 118 -15.19 -30.73 -2.30
C ASP A 118 -15.45 -30.26 -3.74
N SER A 119 -14.84 -29.13 -4.16
CA SER A 119 -15.04 -28.61 -5.51
C SER A 119 -14.44 -29.57 -6.57
N PRO A 120 -15.13 -29.79 -7.70
CA PRO A 120 -14.59 -30.56 -8.82
C PRO A 120 -13.50 -29.81 -9.61
N ILE A 121 -13.27 -28.52 -9.32
CA ILE A 121 -12.26 -27.68 -10.00
C ILE A 121 -10.88 -27.98 -9.42
N HIS A 122 -9.96 -28.52 -10.22
CA HIS A 122 -8.63 -28.91 -9.80
C HIS A 122 -7.52 -28.02 -10.37
N SER A 123 -7.81 -27.26 -11.42
CA SER A 123 -6.85 -26.33 -12.05
C SER A 123 -7.52 -25.06 -12.55
N ALA A 124 -6.72 -24.04 -12.84
CA ALA A 124 -7.25 -22.72 -13.20
C ALA A 124 -7.88 -22.67 -14.61
N ASP A 125 -7.53 -23.57 -15.52
CA ASP A 125 -8.18 -23.69 -16.84
C ASP A 125 -9.65 -24.13 -16.76
N GLU A 126 -10.04 -24.82 -15.67
CA GLU A 126 -11.43 -25.22 -15.41
C GLU A 126 -12.33 -24.07 -14.92
N LEU A 127 -11.76 -22.88 -14.76
CA LEU A 127 -12.51 -21.68 -14.37
C LEU A 127 -13.35 -21.08 -15.51
N ARG A 128 -13.24 -21.62 -16.74
CA ARG A 128 -14.08 -21.17 -17.87
C ARG A 128 -15.56 -21.31 -17.56
N GLY A 129 -16.31 -20.21 -17.70
CA GLY A 129 -17.75 -20.15 -17.38
C GLY A 129 -18.08 -20.10 -15.89
N LYS A 130 -17.08 -20.14 -14.99
CA LYS A 130 -17.28 -20.14 -13.54
C LYS A 130 -17.39 -18.74 -12.97
N LYS A 131 -17.93 -18.62 -11.75
CA LYS A 131 -17.89 -17.39 -10.96
C LYS A 131 -16.60 -17.34 -10.16
N VAL A 132 -15.77 -16.37 -10.43
CA VAL A 132 -14.47 -16.19 -9.77
C VAL A 132 -14.50 -14.92 -8.93
N GLY A 133 -14.39 -15.09 -7.62
CA GLY A 133 -14.30 -13.99 -6.66
C GLY A 133 -12.92 -13.36 -6.69
N MET A 134 -12.84 -12.04 -6.84
CA MET A 134 -11.58 -11.28 -6.79
C MET A 134 -11.79 -9.95 -6.05
N SER A 135 -10.71 -9.34 -5.61
CA SER A 135 -10.73 -7.96 -5.10
C SER A 135 -11.40 -7.02 -6.12
N PRO A 136 -11.86 -5.81 -5.70
CA PRO A 136 -12.50 -4.86 -6.60
C PRO A 136 -11.66 -4.57 -7.86
N ILE A 137 -12.35 -4.23 -8.95
CA ILE A 137 -11.71 -3.74 -10.19
C ILE A 137 -10.87 -2.51 -9.84
N GLY A 138 -9.64 -2.45 -10.37
CA GLY A 138 -8.64 -1.42 -10.01
C GLY A 138 -7.70 -1.86 -8.88
N SER A 139 -7.98 -3.00 -8.21
CA SER A 139 -7.00 -3.64 -7.33
C SER A 139 -5.88 -4.28 -8.16
N ALA A 140 -4.64 -4.14 -7.68
CA ALA A 140 -3.49 -4.78 -8.33
C ALA A 140 -3.57 -6.31 -8.24
N THR A 141 -4.13 -6.88 -7.18
CA THR A 141 -4.36 -8.33 -7.06
C THR A 141 -5.29 -8.84 -8.18
N THR A 142 -6.38 -8.12 -8.46
CA THR A 142 -7.27 -8.44 -9.58
C THR A 142 -6.55 -8.28 -10.91
N GLY A 143 -5.74 -7.22 -11.08
CA GLY A 143 -4.91 -7.02 -12.27
C GLY A 143 -3.95 -8.18 -12.52
N VAL A 144 -3.23 -8.66 -11.49
CA VAL A 144 -2.36 -9.83 -11.59
C VAL A 144 -3.17 -11.10 -11.86
N GLY A 145 -4.27 -11.31 -11.14
CA GLY A 145 -5.12 -12.49 -11.30
C GLY A 145 -5.68 -12.62 -12.72
N THR A 146 -6.24 -11.54 -13.27
CA THR A 146 -6.76 -11.53 -14.65
C THR A 146 -5.66 -11.72 -15.68
N ALA A 147 -4.49 -11.09 -15.50
CA ALA A 147 -3.35 -11.24 -16.40
C ALA A 147 -2.81 -12.68 -16.39
N VAL A 148 -2.73 -13.30 -15.23
CA VAL A 148 -2.27 -14.69 -15.07
C VAL A 148 -3.27 -15.66 -15.72
N LEU A 149 -4.57 -15.46 -15.53
CA LEU A 149 -5.60 -16.29 -16.14
C LEU A 149 -5.57 -16.19 -17.67
N ASP A 150 -5.40 -14.99 -18.22
CA ASP A 150 -5.25 -14.82 -19.67
C ASP A 150 -3.92 -15.39 -20.18
N GLY A 151 -2.80 -15.01 -19.57
CA GLY A 151 -1.47 -15.34 -20.08
C GLY A 151 -1.10 -16.82 -19.99
N ASN A 152 -1.49 -17.54 -18.93
CA ASN A 152 -1.13 -18.95 -18.73
C ASN A 152 -2.24 -19.93 -19.16
N TYR A 153 -3.51 -19.50 -19.14
CA TYR A 153 -4.65 -20.41 -19.35
C TYR A 153 -5.57 -19.95 -20.50
N GLY A 154 -5.27 -18.82 -21.16
CA GLY A 154 -6.10 -18.27 -22.24
C GLY A 154 -7.52 -17.89 -21.77
N LEU A 155 -7.69 -17.57 -20.49
CA LEU A 155 -8.95 -17.19 -19.89
C LEU A 155 -9.05 -15.67 -19.80
N LYS A 156 -9.66 -15.04 -20.81
CA LYS A 156 -9.95 -13.61 -20.82
C LYS A 156 -11.04 -13.28 -19.81
N LEU A 157 -11.16 -12.02 -19.44
CA LEU A 157 -12.18 -11.55 -18.49
C LEU A 157 -13.63 -11.89 -18.93
N ALA A 158 -13.85 -12.05 -20.23
CA ALA A 158 -15.16 -12.49 -20.77
C ALA A 158 -15.42 -13.99 -20.64
N ASP A 159 -14.40 -14.81 -20.37
CA ASP A 159 -14.49 -16.27 -20.30
C ASP A 159 -14.95 -16.80 -18.95
N TYR A 160 -15.02 -15.95 -17.92
CA TYR A 160 -15.53 -16.27 -16.59
C TYR A 160 -16.28 -15.07 -16.01
N ARG A 161 -17.10 -15.30 -14.97
CA ARG A 161 -17.83 -14.24 -14.30
C ARG A 161 -17.03 -13.73 -13.08
N LEU A 162 -16.40 -12.57 -13.19
CA LEU A 162 -15.77 -11.90 -12.06
C LEU A 162 -16.81 -11.41 -11.07
N VAL A 163 -16.66 -11.76 -9.79
CA VAL A 163 -17.46 -11.30 -8.66
C VAL A 163 -16.53 -10.48 -7.74
N ALA A 164 -16.74 -9.17 -7.73
CA ALA A 164 -15.90 -8.27 -6.93
C ALA A 164 -16.31 -8.24 -5.46
N GLY A 165 -15.33 -8.24 -4.56
CA GLY A 165 -15.55 -8.12 -3.12
C GLY A 165 -14.25 -7.91 -2.35
N ASP A 166 -14.35 -7.42 -1.10
CA ASP A 166 -13.26 -7.52 -0.16
C ASP A 166 -13.04 -8.98 0.27
N GLU A 167 -11.87 -9.31 0.78
CA GLU A 167 -11.52 -10.70 1.04
C GLU A 167 -12.39 -11.39 2.08
N PRO A 168 -12.79 -10.78 3.21
CA PRO A 168 -13.73 -11.41 4.13
C PRO A 168 -15.06 -11.78 3.45
N ARG A 169 -15.55 -10.92 2.56
CA ARG A 169 -16.76 -11.18 1.79
C ARG A 169 -16.55 -12.28 0.74
N LEU A 170 -15.40 -12.31 0.10
CA LEU A 170 -15.06 -13.38 -0.85
C LEU A 170 -14.98 -14.74 -0.16
N ALA A 171 -14.41 -14.80 1.05
CA ALA A 171 -14.39 -16.01 1.86
C ALA A 171 -15.82 -16.51 2.18
N GLN A 172 -16.72 -15.59 2.58
CA GLN A 172 -18.14 -15.91 2.79
C GLN A 172 -18.81 -16.39 1.52
N PHE A 173 -18.57 -15.73 0.38
CA PHE A 173 -19.15 -16.12 -0.91
C PHE A 173 -18.69 -17.51 -1.34
N LEU A 174 -17.41 -17.86 -1.08
CA LEU A 174 -16.88 -19.18 -1.39
C LEU A 174 -17.56 -20.25 -0.52
N VAL A 175 -17.61 -20.05 0.80
CA VAL A 175 -18.26 -20.98 1.75
C VAL A 175 -19.75 -21.17 1.45
N GLN A 176 -20.44 -20.11 1.03
CA GLN A 176 -21.86 -20.14 0.64
C GLN A 176 -22.09 -20.64 -0.79
N LYS A 177 -21.05 -21.01 -1.53
CA LYS A 177 -21.10 -21.44 -2.94
C LYS A 177 -21.68 -20.37 -3.88
N ASN A 178 -21.56 -19.08 -3.51
CA ASN A 178 -21.95 -17.94 -4.35
C ASN A 178 -20.90 -17.67 -5.45
N VAL A 179 -19.66 -18.10 -5.21
CA VAL A 179 -18.57 -18.18 -6.19
C VAL A 179 -18.01 -19.60 -6.24
N ASP A 180 -17.49 -20.01 -7.40
CA ASP A 180 -16.90 -21.34 -7.61
C ASP A 180 -15.44 -21.39 -7.18
N ALA A 181 -14.73 -20.28 -7.31
CA ALA A 181 -13.36 -20.07 -6.86
C ALA A 181 -13.20 -18.62 -6.36
N ALA A 182 -12.17 -18.38 -5.55
CA ALA A 182 -11.83 -17.04 -5.10
C ALA A 182 -10.31 -16.80 -5.12
N VAL A 183 -9.91 -15.56 -5.39
CA VAL A 183 -8.53 -15.09 -5.22
C VAL A 183 -8.45 -14.45 -3.85
N MET A 184 -7.75 -15.10 -2.94
CA MET A 184 -7.62 -14.67 -1.54
C MET A 184 -6.19 -14.82 -1.07
N ARG A 185 -5.80 -14.05 -0.06
CA ARG A 185 -4.51 -14.22 0.60
C ARG A 185 -4.54 -15.38 1.60
N PRO A 186 -3.39 -16.01 1.86
CA PRO A 186 -3.28 -17.04 2.90
C PRO A 186 -3.78 -16.55 4.27
N THR A 187 -3.58 -15.27 4.61
CA THR A 187 -4.12 -14.67 5.83
C THR A 187 -5.63 -14.71 5.93
N THR A 188 -6.34 -14.56 4.82
CA THR A 188 -7.80 -14.67 4.76
C THR A 188 -8.24 -16.13 4.77
N VAL A 189 -7.50 -16.98 4.06
CA VAL A 189 -7.74 -18.44 4.07
C VAL A 189 -7.63 -18.99 5.49
N ALA A 190 -6.60 -18.59 6.24
CA ALA A 190 -6.41 -19.00 7.63
C ALA A 190 -7.51 -18.51 8.59
N GLN A 191 -8.29 -17.52 8.20
CA GLN A 191 -9.43 -17.02 9.01
C GLN A 191 -10.74 -17.72 8.68
N VAL A 192 -10.79 -18.60 7.69
CA VAL A 192 -11.99 -19.40 7.39
C VAL A 192 -12.14 -20.43 8.49
N PRO A 193 -13.25 -20.43 9.27
CA PRO A 193 -13.41 -21.36 10.40
C PRO A 193 -13.33 -22.82 9.97
N ASP A 194 -12.72 -23.67 10.76
CA ASP A 194 -12.65 -25.13 10.52
C ASP A 194 -14.04 -25.78 10.41
N SER A 195 -15.06 -25.19 11.03
CA SER A 195 -16.46 -25.58 10.90
C SER A 195 -17.05 -25.26 9.52
N ALA A 196 -16.44 -24.32 8.77
CA ALA A 196 -16.73 -24.08 7.37
C ALA A 196 -16.02 -25.14 6.52
N GLN A 197 -16.52 -25.37 5.31
CA GLN A 197 -15.85 -26.30 4.39
C GLN A 197 -14.39 -25.88 4.18
N LYS A 198 -13.46 -26.84 4.35
CA LYS A 198 -12.04 -26.60 4.05
C LYS A 198 -11.87 -26.07 2.66
N VAL A 199 -10.91 -25.18 2.48
CA VAL A 199 -10.51 -24.67 1.17
C VAL A 199 -9.30 -25.42 0.65
N ARG A 200 -9.16 -25.47 -0.67
CA ARG A 200 -8.02 -26.06 -1.37
C ARG A 200 -7.43 -25.02 -2.30
N VAL A 201 -6.12 -24.82 -2.21
CA VAL A 201 -5.36 -23.97 -3.12
C VAL A 201 -5.16 -24.74 -4.43
N ILE A 202 -5.55 -24.14 -5.56
CA ILE A 202 -5.26 -24.70 -6.88
C ILE A 202 -3.96 -24.14 -7.47
N THR A 203 -3.64 -22.88 -7.20
CA THR A 203 -2.37 -22.27 -7.58
C THR A 203 -2.15 -20.95 -6.86
N THR A 204 -0.91 -20.45 -6.89
CA THR A 204 -0.57 -19.11 -6.36
C THR A 204 -0.39 -18.10 -7.49
N LEU A 205 -0.79 -16.84 -7.28
CA LEU A 205 -0.55 -15.80 -8.27
C LEU A 205 0.95 -15.55 -8.48
N SER A 206 1.75 -15.71 -7.43
CA SER A 206 3.21 -15.56 -7.49
C SER A 206 3.86 -16.55 -8.46
N ASP A 207 3.53 -17.85 -8.35
CA ASP A 207 4.11 -18.86 -9.20
C ASP A 207 3.65 -18.72 -10.65
N GLN A 208 2.36 -18.43 -10.83
CA GLN A 208 1.79 -18.21 -12.16
C GLN A 208 2.39 -16.96 -12.84
N TRP A 209 2.64 -15.89 -12.06
CA TRP A 209 3.34 -14.70 -12.57
C TRP A 209 4.75 -15.04 -13.05
N LYS A 210 5.53 -15.78 -12.23
CA LYS A 210 6.89 -16.22 -12.61
C LYS A 210 6.87 -17.08 -13.86
N GLN A 211 5.89 -17.98 -13.96
CA GLN A 211 5.71 -18.82 -15.15
C GLN A 211 5.42 -18.00 -16.40
N MET A 212 4.50 -17.03 -16.33
CA MET A 212 4.09 -16.17 -17.44
C MET A 212 5.21 -15.22 -17.88
N THR A 213 5.83 -14.55 -16.91
CA THR A 213 6.78 -13.46 -17.20
C THR A 213 8.24 -13.90 -17.27
N LYS A 214 8.55 -15.15 -16.84
CA LYS A 214 9.91 -15.66 -16.61
C LYS A 214 10.71 -14.82 -15.59
N ALA A 215 10.02 -14.04 -14.76
CA ALA A 215 10.64 -13.28 -13.69
C ALA A 215 11.08 -14.19 -12.54
N SER A 216 12.19 -13.84 -11.87
CA SER A 216 12.66 -14.55 -10.67
C SER A 216 11.87 -14.15 -9.41
N THR A 217 11.21 -12.97 -9.43
CA THR A 217 10.50 -12.39 -8.31
C THR A 217 9.00 -12.24 -8.62
N PRO A 218 8.12 -12.32 -7.60
CA PRO A 218 6.71 -11.99 -7.76
C PRO A 218 6.52 -10.49 -8.06
N PRO A 219 5.37 -10.08 -8.60
CA PRO A 219 5.07 -8.68 -8.83
C PRO A 219 4.77 -7.96 -7.53
N TYR A 220 4.98 -6.64 -7.54
CA TYR A 220 4.46 -5.76 -6.51
C TYR A 220 2.98 -5.48 -6.75
N ILE A 221 2.18 -5.46 -5.68
CA ILE A 221 0.76 -5.11 -5.71
C ILE A 221 0.47 -3.79 -5.01
N GLY A 222 1.34 -3.38 -4.09
CA GLY A 222 1.22 -2.13 -3.36
C GLY A 222 2.46 -1.26 -3.47
N VAL A 223 2.23 0.04 -3.53
CA VAL A 223 3.28 1.06 -3.63
C VAL A 223 3.02 2.20 -2.64
N ALA A 224 4.08 2.92 -2.28
CA ALA A 224 3.98 4.22 -1.65
C ALA A 224 3.93 5.29 -2.73
N VAL A 225 2.89 6.11 -2.68
CA VAL A 225 2.63 7.18 -3.64
C VAL A 225 2.52 8.49 -2.87
N MET A 226 3.23 9.50 -3.33
CA MET A 226 3.20 10.84 -2.74
C MET A 226 2.80 11.89 -3.77
N ARG A 227 2.15 12.95 -3.31
CA ARG A 227 1.86 14.12 -4.15
C ARG A 227 3.13 14.83 -4.54
N SER A 228 3.24 15.15 -5.83
CA SER A 228 4.42 15.84 -6.39
C SER A 228 4.70 17.18 -5.76
N GLU A 229 3.64 17.93 -5.42
CA GLU A 229 3.71 19.22 -4.74
C GLU A 229 4.34 19.06 -3.34
N TRP A 230 3.83 18.13 -2.55
CA TRP A 230 4.38 17.86 -1.22
C TRP A 230 5.86 17.46 -1.26
N LEU A 231 6.22 16.59 -2.21
CA LEU A 231 7.63 16.17 -2.43
C LEU A 231 8.54 17.34 -2.80
N LYS A 232 8.04 18.28 -3.60
CA LYS A 232 8.77 19.48 -4.01
C LYS A 232 9.01 20.42 -2.82
N ASP A 233 8.00 20.60 -1.99
CA ASP A 233 8.04 21.56 -0.88
C ASP A 233 8.76 20.98 0.36
N ASN A 234 8.82 19.63 0.49
CA ASN A 234 9.35 18.94 1.67
C ASN A 234 10.39 17.85 1.29
N PRO A 235 11.44 18.16 0.52
CA PRO A 235 12.36 17.12 0.01
C PRO A 235 13.13 16.39 1.10
N ALA A 236 13.51 17.07 2.20
CA ALA A 236 14.20 16.45 3.32
C ALA A 236 13.27 15.55 4.15
N ASP A 237 12.01 15.95 4.31
CA ASP A 237 11.03 15.15 5.05
C ASP A 237 10.58 13.92 4.25
N ALA A 238 10.61 13.98 2.92
CA ALA A 238 10.38 12.82 2.07
C ALA A 238 11.39 11.67 2.35
N ALA A 239 12.66 11.99 2.59
CA ALA A 239 13.64 11.00 3.00
C ALA A 239 13.36 10.41 4.39
N LYS A 240 12.93 11.24 5.34
CA LYS A 240 12.52 10.80 6.69
C LYS A 240 11.28 9.89 6.64
N VAL A 241 10.32 10.18 5.75
CA VAL A 241 9.16 9.30 5.51
C VAL A 241 9.62 7.90 5.12
N LEU A 242 10.50 7.79 4.13
CA LEU A 242 11.01 6.49 3.68
C LEU A 242 11.87 5.80 4.77
N ALA A 243 12.64 6.55 5.54
CA ALA A 243 13.41 6.03 6.66
C ALA A 243 12.47 5.44 7.75
N ALA A 244 11.42 6.16 8.13
CA ALA A 244 10.41 5.68 9.07
C ALA A 244 9.75 4.39 8.59
N MET A 245 9.38 4.31 7.31
CA MET A 245 8.80 3.10 6.72
C MET A 245 9.79 1.92 6.74
N ARG A 246 11.07 2.15 6.44
CA ARG A 246 12.12 1.12 6.52
C ARG A 246 12.36 0.65 7.95
N GLN A 247 12.33 1.56 8.93
CA GLN A 247 12.42 1.21 10.35
C GLN A 247 11.22 0.36 10.80
N ALA A 248 10.00 0.69 10.35
CA ALA A 248 8.81 -0.12 10.62
C ALA A 248 8.94 -1.53 10.01
N LEU A 249 9.46 -1.63 8.78
CA LEU A 249 9.72 -2.93 8.14
C LEU A 249 10.71 -3.76 8.96
N ALA A 250 11.83 -3.17 9.38
CA ALA A 250 12.86 -3.84 10.18
C ALA A 250 12.34 -4.24 11.57
N PHE A 251 11.54 -3.37 12.20
CA PHE A 251 10.90 -3.67 13.48
C PHE A 251 10.01 -4.91 13.39
N GLY A 252 9.12 -4.97 12.40
CA GLY A 252 8.21 -6.11 12.26
C GLY A 252 8.94 -7.41 11.93
N ALA A 253 10.06 -7.35 11.21
CA ALA A 253 10.90 -8.51 10.90
C ALA A 253 11.57 -9.12 12.16
N THR A 254 11.87 -8.30 13.16
CA THR A 254 12.56 -8.73 14.38
C THR A 254 11.64 -8.88 15.60
N ASN A 255 10.39 -8.44 15.50
CA ASN A 255 9.44 -8.42 16.61
C ASN A 255 8.05 -8.98 16.21
N PRO A 256 7.95 -10.22 15.71
CA PRO A 256 6.68 -10.78 15.24
C PRO A 256 5.58 -10.78 16.33
N ASP A 257 5.93 -11.08 17.59
CA ASP A 257 4.96 -11.06 18.69
C ASP A 257 4.40 -9.66 18.97
N ALA A 258 5.22 -8.62 18.84
CA ALA A 258 4.74 -7.24 18.95
C ALA A 258 3.81 -6.87 17.80
N VAL A 259 4.10 -7.32 16.57
CA VAL A 259 3.20 -7.17 15.41
C VAL A 259 1.86 -7.84 15.70
N VAL A 260 1.86 -9.08 16.19
CA VAL A 260 0.63 -9.82 16.55
C VAL A 260 -0.19 -9.04 17.57
N ALA A 261 0.44 -8.54 18.65
CA ALA A 261 -0.24 -7.77 19.69
C ALA A 261 -0.87 -6.47 19.13
N ILE A 262 -0.16 -5.77 18.24
CA ILE A 262 -0.64 -4.56 17.58
C ILE A 262 -1.85 -4.88 16.70
N LEU A 263 -1.79 -5.94 15.88
CA LEU A 263 -2.85 -6.32 14.95
C LEU A 263 -4.13 -6.76 15.65
N LYS A 264 -4.02 -7.50 16.74
CA LYS A 264 -5.16 -7.87 17.57
C LYS A 264 -5.87 -6.64 18.13
N LYS A 265 -5.10 -5.63 18.56
CA LYS A 265 -5.65 -4.40 19.15
C LYS A 265 -6.21 -3.44 18.11
N ALA A 266 -5.48 -3.19 17.02
CA ALA A 266 -5.82 -2.17 16.02
C ALA A 266 -6.73 -2.71 14.91
N GLY A 267 -6.57 -3.98 14.52
CA GLY A 267 -7.24 -4.57 13.36
C GLY A 267 -8.40 -5.48 13.71
N ASN A 268 -8.68 -5.71 15.01
CA ASN A 268 -9.66 -6.71 15.47
C ASN A 268 -9.46 -8.07 14.76
N MET A 269 -8.20 -8.42 14.51
CA MET A 269 -7.81 -9.61 13.77
C MET A 269 -7.87 -10.84 14.73
N SER A 270 -8.25 -12.01 14.20
CA SER A 270 -8.17 -13.26 14.96
C SER A 270 -6.73 -13.58 15.36
N ASP A 271 -6.55 -14.40 16.39
CA ASP A 271 -5.22 -14.82 16.87
C ASP A 271 -4.42 -15.49 15.74
N GLU A 272 -5.05 -16.36 14.97
CA GLU A 272 -4.44 -17.08 13.84
C GLU A 272 -4.04 -16.13 12.71
N GLY A 273 -4.94 -15.22 12.29
CA GLY A 273 -4.65 -14.25 11.26
C GLY A 273 -3.54 -13.28 11.66
N ALA A 274 -3.56 -12.80 12.91
CA ALA A 274 -2.50 -11.92 13.41
C ALA A 274 -1.15 -12.65 13.52
N ARG A 275 -1.14 -13.91 13.97
CA ARG A 275 0.06 -14.75 14.03
C ARG A 275 0.61 -15.01 12.63
N PHE A 276 -0.25 -15.44 11.70
CA PHE A 276 0.14 -15.66 10.32
C PHE A 276 0.79 -14.40 9.72
N TYR A 277 0.18 -13.22 9.94
CA TYR A 277 0.71 -11.96 9.43
C TYR A 277 2.09 -11.63 10.05
N GLY A 278 2.24 -11.81 11.36
CA GLY A 278 3.52 -11.58 12.04
C GLY A 278 4.64 -12.49 11.54
N ASP A 279 4.34 -13.78 11.36
CA ASP A 279 5.30 -14.79 10.90
C ASP A 279 5.69 -14.59 9.42
N HIS A 280 4.79 -14.01 8.60
CA HIS A 280 5.02 -13.75 7.18
C HIS A 280 5.29 -12.27 6.86
N TRP A 281 5.64 -11.47 7.85
CA TRP A 281 5.84 -10.03 7.71
C TRP A 281 6.72 -9.63 6.52
N THR A 282 7.88 -10.26 6.35
CA THR A 282 8.87 -9.92 5.31
C THR A 282 8.54 -10.50 3.94
N THR A 283 7.66 -11.50 3.86
CA THR A 283 7.18 -12.05 2.59
C THR A 283 6.04 -11.23 1.99
N MET A 284 5.31 -10.50 2.82
CA MET A 284 4.18 -9.68 2.43
C MET A 284 4.53 -8.21 2.24
N ASN A 285 5.44 -7.69 3.08
CA ASN A 285 5.80 -6.27 3.11
C ASN A 285 7.21 -6.03 2.61
N THR A 286 7.41 -4.91 1.97
CA THR A 286 8.73 -4.39 1.57
C THR A 286 8.73 -2.87 1.63
N VAL A 287 9.90 -2.27 1.67
CA VAL A 287 10.14 -0.86 1.40
C VAL A 287 11.39 -0.79 0.54
N SER A 288 11.21 -0.90 -0.76
CA SER A 288 12.30 -0.95 -1.72
C SER A 288 11.97 -0.15 -2.98
N PHE A 289 12.98 0.52 -3.53
CA PHE A 289 12.83 1.28 -4.77
C PHE A 289 14.16 1.35 -5.54
N LYS A 290 14.84 0.22 -5.61
CA LYS A 290 16.06 0.04 -6.42
C LYS A 290 15.70 0.01 -7.91
N SER A 291 16.69 0.12 -8.78
CA SER A 291 16.46 0.06 -10.25
C SER A 291 15.71 -1.20 -10.68
N GLY A 292 16.08 -2.37 -10.12
CA GLY A 292 15.38 -3.63 -10.41
C GLY A 292 13.91 -3.65 -9.97
N ASP A 293 13.56 -2.94 -8.88
CA ASP A 293 12.17 -2.80 -8.46
C ASP A 293 11.38 -1.96 -9.46
N ILE A 294 11.97 -0.85 -9.91
CA ILE A 294 11.37 0.04 -10.91
C ILE A 294 11.16 -0.73 -12.23
N ASP A 295 12.10 -1.56 -12.65
CA ASP A 295 11.96 -2.40 -13.83
C ASP A 295 10.84 -3.43 -13.68
N THR A 296 10.68 -4.01 -12.48
CA THR A 296 9.56 -4.91 -12.16
C THR A 296 8.22 -4.17 -12.22
N LEU A 297 8.14 -2.96 -11.68
CA LEU A 297 6.95 -2.11 -11.73
C LEU A 297 6.57 -1.75 -13.18
N LYS A 298 7.55 -1.36 -14.00
CA LYS A 298 7.34 -1.10 -15.43
C LYS A 298 6.83 -2.34 -16.17
N ARG A 299 7.43 -3.51 -15.90
CA ARG A 299 6.96 -4.78 -16.47
C ARG A 299 5.52 -5.08 -16.08
N THR A 300 5.16 -4.84 -14.80
CA THR A 300 3.79 -5.03 -14.33
C THR A 300 2.81 -4.12 -15.06
N PHE A 301 3.20 -2.87 -15.33
CA PHE A 301 2.39 -1.96 -16.16
C PHE A 301 2.13 -2.54 -17.55
N GLU A 302 3.17 -3.04 -18.24
CA GLU A 302 3.04 -3.62 -19.57
C GLU A 302 2.15 -4.88 -19.57
N VAL A 303 2.27 -5.72 -18.56
CA VAL A 303 1.39 -6.90 -18.38
C VAL A 303 -0.07 -6.46 -18.20
N PHE A 304 -0.34 -5.47 -17.35
CA PHE A 304 -1.69 -4.95 -17.14
C PHE A 304 -2.26 -4.30 -18.41
N ARG A 305 -1.42 -3.61 -19.18
CA ARG A 305 -1.79 -3.03 -20.46
C ARG A 305 -2.13 -4.09 -21.49
N ALA A 306 -1.30 -5.12 -21.62
CA ALA A 306 -1.54 -6.25 -22.52
C ALA A 306 -2.83 -7.02 -22.18
N ALA A 307 -3.13 -7.18 -20.88
CA ALA A 307 -4.38 -7.80 -20.40
C ALA A 307 -5.60 -6.85 -20.49
N GLY A 308 -5.45 -5.62 -21.00
CA GLY A 308 -6.53 -4.65 -21.14
C GLY A 308 -7.00 -3.99 -19.83
N THR A 309 -6.29 -4.24 -18.72
CA THR A 309 -6.60 -3.66 -17.41
C THR A 309 -6.22 -2.17 -17.35
N LEU A 310 -5.15 -1.77 -18.02
CA LEU A 310 -4.68 -0.39 -18.17
C LEU A 310 -4.65 0.00 -19.64
N LYS A 311 -4.66 1.31 -19.92
CA LYS A 311 -4.57 1.89 -21.25
C LYS A 311 -3.50 3.00 -21.28
N GLY A 312 -3.07 3.39 -22.48
CA GLY A 312 -2.11 4.49 -22.66
C GLY A 312 -0.67 4.09 -22.34
N GLU A 313 0.16 5.07 -22.03
CA GLU A 313 1.59 4.92 -21.76
C GLU A 313 1.92 5.23 -20.31
N LEU A 314 3.05 4.72 -19.85
CA LEU A 314 3.56 4.95 -18.52
C LEU A 314 4.22 6.34 -18.45
N PRO A 315 3.74 7.27 -17.61
CA PRO A 315 4.38 8.57 -17.46
C PRO A 315 5.84 8.43 -17.00
N ALA A 316 6.76 9.11 -17.71
CA ALA A 316 8.20 8.96 -17.49
C ALA A 316 8.64 9.42 -16.10
N ASP A 317 7.93 10.39 -15.51
CA ASP A 317 8.23 11.01 -14.24
C ASP A 317 7.50 10.39 -13.04
N LEU A 318 6.78 9.29 -13.25
CA LEU A 318 6.04 8.60 -12.18
C LEU A 318 6.96 8.02 -11.10
N PHE A 319 8.13 7.51 -11.49
CA PHE A 319 9.07 6.87 -10.57
C PHE A 319 10.07 7.90 -10.02
N TYR A 320 9.98 8.21 -8.73
CA TYR A 320 10.83 9.20 -8.08
C TYR A 320 11.66 8.54 -6.98
N GLN A 321 12.86 8.10 -7.35
CA GLN A 321 13.74 7.28 -6.53
C GLN A 321 14.49 8.09 -5.44
N LYS A 322 14.66 9.40 -5.63
CA LYS A 322 15.51 10.23 -4.77
C LYS A 322 15.18 10.11 -3.26
N PRO A 323 13.92 10.20 -2.78
CA PRO A 323 13.62 10.05 -1.35
C PRO A 323 14.04 8.70 -0.78
N TYR A 324 13.92 7.63 -1.57
CA TYR A 324 14.36 6.30 -1.16
C TYR A 324 15.88 6.24 -0.98
N LEU A 325 16.66 6.76 -1.93
CA LEU A 325 18.11 6.79 -1.82
C LEU A 325 18.59 7.69 -0.67
N ASP A 326 18.02 8.88 -0.54
CA ASP A 326 18.34 9.81 0.53
C ASP A 326 18.00 9.23 1.93
N SER A 327 16.99 8.36 2.03
CA SER A 327 16.59 7.71 3.29
C SER A 327 17.65 6.78 3.88
N GLU A 328 18.64 6.36 3.09
CA GLU A 328 19.73 5.51 3.56
C GLU A 328 20.69 6.27 4.50
N ALA A 329 20.76 7.59 4.36
CA ALA A 329 21.58 8.46 5.22
C ALA A 329 20.83 8.96 6.47
N VAL A 330 19.52 8.77 6.56
CA VAL A 330 18.68 9.16 7.70
C VAL A 330 18.82 8.11 8.80
N LYS A 331 19.19 8.58 10.02
CA LYS A 331 19.40 7.72 11.20
C LYS A 331 18.11 7.45 11.96
#